data_2b1e4ee6fcf4dffc8d71726ab3368f27
#
_entry.id   2b1e4ee6fcf4dffc8d71726ab3368f27
#
_cell.length_a   1.000
_cell.length_b   1.000
_cell.length_c   1.000
_cell.angle_alpha   90.00
_cell.angle_beta   90.00
_cell.angle_gamma   90.00
#
_symmetry.space_group_name_H-M   'P 1'
#
loop_
_entity.id
_entity.type
_entity.pdbx_description
1 polymer ?
#
loop_
_entity_poly.entity_id
_entity_poly.type
_entity_poly.pdbx_seq_one_letter_code
_entity_poly.pdbx_strand_id
1 'polypeptide(L)'
;MRVVGLLLAGGQSRRMGGGDKALRPLGGISLLDRVVERLRPQVEAIVLNANGDPARFARFALPVVADSVPGFAGPLAGVIAGLDWAAVERPDCPYVVSVATDAPFLPADLVARLAEGLEGARADLACAASGGRTHPVFGLWPVRLRDELRQAVVEEGIRKVDLWTARYKLITVPFADQPVDPFFNANRPADFNAAAALLKAVAG
;
A
#
# COMPACT_ATOMS: atom_id res chain seq x y z
N MET A 1 -10.38 -15.39 -0.93
CA MET A 1 -9.73 -14.72 -2.10
C MET A 1 -8.21 -14.83 -1.93
N ARG A 2 -7.44 -15.14 -3.01
CA ARG A 2 -5.96 -15.16 -2.96
C ARG A 2 -5.43 -13.80 -3.42
N VAL A 3 -4.55 -13.20 -2.61
CA VAL A 3 -4.12 -11.81 -2.79
C VAL A 3 -2.60 -11.70 -2.59
N VAL A 4 -1.94 -10.91 -3.43
CA VAL A 4 -0.55 -10.46 -3.23
C VAL A 4 -0.56 -9.12 -2.49
N GLY A 5 0.31 -8.97 -1.50
CA GLY A 5 0.58 -7.69 -0.84
C GLY A 5 1.62 -6.87 -1.59
N LEU A 6 1.29 -5.64 -1.94
CA LEU A 6 2.20 -4.67 -2.55
C LEU A 6 2.51 -3.57 -1.55
N LEU A 7 3.76 -3.48 -1.13
CA LEU A 7 4.25 -2.41 -0.27
C LEU A 7 4.79 -1.27 -1.14
N LEU A 8 4.17 -0.10 -1.05
CA LEU A 8 4.59 1.09 -1.79
C LEU A 8 5.59 1.90 -0.94
N ALA A 9 6.88 1.69 -1.20
CA ALA A 9 7.98 2.43 -0.56
C ALA A 9 8.49 3.59 -1.43
N GLY A 10 7.80 3.90 -2.51
CA GLY A 10 8.09 4.98 -3.44
C GLY A 10 7.64 6.34 -2.90
N GLY A 11 8.55 7.07 -2.32
CA GLY A 11 8.37 8.46 -1.94
C GLY A 11 9.74 9.03 -1.62
N GLN A 12 10.23 9.96 -2.45
CA GLN A 12 11.48 10.64 -2.14
C GLN A 12 11.29 11.44 -0.85
N SER A 13 11.87 10.98 0.25
CA SER A 13 11.84 11.65 1.56
C SER A 13 12.70 12.93 1.58
N ARG A 14 12.61 13.75 0.50
CA ARG A 14 13.34 15.02 0.39
C ARG A 14 13.09 15.96 1.57
N ARG A 15 11.93 15.83 2.23
CA ARG A 15 11.51 16.70 3.36
C ARG A 15 12.04 16.26 4.72
N MET A 16 12.71 15.12 4.83
CA MET A 16 13.09 14.50 6.10
C MET A 16 14.62 14.29 6.23
N GLY A 17 15.43 15.05 5.51
CA GLY A 17 16.90 14.98 5.64
C GLY A 17 17.57 13.80 4.95
N GLY A 18 16.91 13.16 3.97
CA GLY A 18 17.42 12.00 3.24
C GLY A 18 17.15 10.66 3.94
N GLY A 19 17.44 9.56 3.24
CA GLY A 19 17.20 8.19 3.70
C GLY A 19 15.78 7.69 3.44
N ASP A 20 15.60 6.36 3.54
CA ASP A 20 14.30 5.72 3.35
C ASP A 20 13.43 5.91 4.59
N LYS A 21 12.33 6.62 4.43
CA LYS A 21 11.33 6.81 5.47
C LYS A 21 10.83 5.46 6.03
N ALA A 22 10.63 4.47 5.16
CA ALA A 22 10.19 3.13 5.54
C ALA A 22 11.13 2.43 6.53
N LEU A 23 12.43 2.73 6.48
CA LEU A 23 13.46 2.14 7.34
C LEU A 23 13.64 2.87 8.68
N ARG A 24 12.95 4.00 8.90
CA ARG A 24 13.06 4.74 10.17
C ARG A 24 12.46 3.96 11.33
N PRO A 25 13.15 3.95 12.48
CA PRO A 25 12.66 3.26 13.66
C PRO A 25 11.44 3.96 14.28
N LEU A 26 10.47 3.16 14.69
CA LEU A 26 9.31 3.58 15.48
C LEU A 26 9.09 2.54 16.59
N GLY A 27 9.39 2.90 17.84
CA GLY A 27 9.25 1.98 18.97
C GLY A 27 10.15 0.73 18.86
N GLY A 28 11.40 0.90 18.41
CA GLY A 28 12.43 -0.15 18.39
C GLY A 28 12.56 -0.92 17.08
N ILE A 29 11.54 -0.94 16.20
CA ILE A 29 11.58 -1.56 14.87
C ILE A 29 11.21 -0.53 13.80
N SER A 30 11.56 -0.78 12.53
CA SER A 30 11.24 0.19 11.46
C SER A 30 9.74 0.22 11.13
N LEU A 31 9.31 1.30 10.46
CA LEU A 31 7.95 1.39 9.93
C LEU A 31 7.64 0.19 9.02
N LEU A 32 8.59 -0.18 8.15
CA LEU A 32 8.42 -1.30 7.22
C LEU A 32 8.27 -2.64 7.95
N ASP A 33 9.04 -2.87 9.04
CA ASP A 33 8.85 -4.09 9.86
C ASP A 33 7.41 -4.20 10.35
N ARG A 34 6.86 -3.09 10.90
CA ARG A 34 5.49 -3.05 11.43
C ARG A 34 4.45 -3.35 10.37
N VAL A 35 4.60 -2.75 9.18
CA VAL A 35 3.66 -2.98 8.08
C VAL A 35 3.78 -4.42 7.55
N VAL A 36 5.00 -4.94 7.41
CA VAL A 36 5.24 -6.34 6.98
C VAL A 36 4.64 -7.33 7.97
N GLU A 37 4.86 -7.16 9.28
CA GLU A 37 4.30 -8.03 10.32
C GLU A 37 2.77 -8.09 10.26
N ARG A 38 2.11 -6.95 10.01
CA ARG A 38 0.65 -6.87 9.94
C ARG A 38 0.07 -7.37 8.62
N LEU A 39 0.78 -7.16 7.50
CA LEU A 39 0.32 -7.56 6.18
C LEU A 39 0.56 -9.06 5.89
N ARG A 40 1.69 -9.60 6.35
CA ARG A 40 2.13 -10.97 6.03
C ARG A 40 1.07 -12.06 6.29
N PRO A 41 0.34 -12.07 7.41
CA PRO A 41 -0.68 -13.09 7.67
C PRO A 41 -1.95 -12.95 6.81
N GLN A 42 -2.09 -11.87 6.06
CA GLN A 42 -3.29 -11.56 5.27
C GLN A 42 -3.13 -11.89 3.77
N VAL A 43 -1.91 -12.21 3.30
CA VAL A 43 -1.59 -12.34 1.88
C VAL A 43 -0.74 -13.57 1.58
N GLU A 44 -0.78 -14.04 0.33
CA GLU A 44 -0.02 -15.22 -0.12
C GLU A 44 1.47 -14.93 -0.36
N ALA A 45 1.79 -13.71 -0.75
CA ALA A 45 3.14 -13.22 -0.97
C ALA A 45 3.18 -11.70 -0.79
N ILE A 46 4.37 -11.16 -0.53
CA ILE A 46 4.59 -9.72 -0.46
C ILE A 46 5.66 -9.32 -1.47
N VAL A 47 5.40 -8.26 -2.22
CA VAL A 47 6.37 -7.58 -3.08
C VAL A 47 6.53 -6.13 -2.62
N LEU A 48 7.76 -5.63 -2.62
CA LEU A 48 8.10 -4.25 -2.26
C LEU A 48 8.37 -3.44 -3.53
N ASN A 49 7.59 -2.40 -3.76
CA ASN A 49 7.90 -1.44 -4.83
C ASN A 49 8.80 -0.33 -4.27
N ALA A 50 10.00 -0.25 -4.83
CA ALA A 50 10.95 0.81 -4.49
C ALA A 50 11.93 1.05 -5.63
N ASN A 51 12.23 2.34 -5.90
CA ASN A 51 13.23 2.73 -6.88
C ASN A 51 14.64 2.84 -6.24
N GLY A 52 15.69 2.70 -7.03
CA GLY A 52 17.09 2.77 -6.61
C GLY A 52 17.62 1.41 -6.13
N ASP A 53 18.69 1.41 -5.31
CA ASP A 53 19.37 0.18 -4.88
C ASP A 53 18.47 -0.70 -3.99
N PRO A 54 18.09 -1.92 -4.41
CA PRO A 54 17.29 -2.83 -3.63
C PRO A 54 18.01 -3.41 -2.40
N ALA A 55 19.34 -3.37 -2.37
CA ALA A 55 20.14 -3.96 -1.27
C ALA A 55 19.80 -3.36 0.09
N ARG A 56 19.31 -2.11 0.14
CA ARG A 56 18.84 -1.47 1.38
C ARG A 56 17.66 -2.16 2.05
N PHE A 57 16.93 -3.01 1.32
CA PHE A 57 15.82 -3.81 1.83
C PHE A 57 16.15 -5.31 2.00
N ALA A 58 17.41 -5.71 1.78
CA ALA A 58 17.82 -7.13 1.78
C ALA A 58 17.42 -7.88 3.07
N ARG A 59 17.44 -7.20 4.23
CA ARG A 59 17.07 -7.81 5.52
C ARG A 59 15.62 -8.29 5.62
N PHE A 60 14.73 -7.80 4.75
CA PHE A 60 13.31 -8.20 4.73
C PHE A 60 13.08 -9.50 3.95
N ALA A 61 14.04 -9.92 3.15
CA ALA A 61 13.95 -11.09 2.26
C ALA A 61 12.67 -11.05 1.38
N LEU A 62 12.32 -9.86 0.88
CA LEU A 62 11.19 -9.63 -0.02
C LEU A 62 11.69 -9.35 -1.43
N PRO A 63 10.96 -9.78 -2.48
CA PRO A 63 11.18 -9.29 -3.82
C PRO A 63 11.03 -7.76 -3.86
N VAL A 64 11.96 -7.08 -4.54
CA VAL A 64 11.93 -5.63 -4.73
C VAL A 64 11.79 -5.34 -6.21
N VAL A 65 10.78 -4.56 -6.58
CA VAL A 65 10.52 -4.14 -7.95
C VAL A 65 10.54 -2.62 -8.06
N ALA A 66 11.22 -2.11 -9.09
CA ALA A 66 11.19 -0.69 -9.42
C ALA A 66 9.92 -0.35 -10.22
N ASP A 67 9.60 0.94 -10.32
CA ASP A 67 8.56 1.42 -11.22
C ASP A 67 8.87 0.98 -12.65
N SER A 68 7.89 0.36 -13.31
CA SER A 68 8.03 -0.11 -14.70
C SER A 68 7.68 0.97 -15.74
N VAL A 69 7.23 2.15 -15.28
CA VAL A 69 6.86 3.28 -16.13
C VAL A 69 7.80 4.45 -15.85
N PRO A 70 8.74 4.79 -16.78
CA PRO A 70 9.70 5.87 -16.59
C PRO A 70 9.03 7.24 -16.44
N GLY A 71 9.63 8.11 -15.62
CA GLY A 71 9.20 9.50 -15.48
C GLY A 71 7.89 9.72 -14.73
N PHE A 72 7.23 8.68 -14.26
CA PHE A 72 6.00 8.79 -13.51
C PHE A 72 6.29 8.65 -12.02
N ALA A 73 6.26 9.79 -11.32
CA ALA A 73 6.28 9.81 -9.88
C ALA A 73 4.84 9.72 -9.36
N GLY A 74 4.53 8.69 -8.60
CA GLY A 74 3.23 8.53 -7.98
C GLY A 74 2.84 7.09 -7.68
N PRO A 75 1.80 6.86 -6.88
CA PRO A 75 1.44 5.52 -6.43
C PRO A 75 1.00 4.59 -7.56
N LEU A 76 0.42 5.12 -8.66
CA LEU A 76 -0.04 4.29 -9.78
C LEU A 76 1.10 3.56 -10.49
N ALA A 77 2.29 4.16 -10.61
CA ALA A 77 3.46 3.49 -11.19
C ALA A 77 3.87 2.27 -10.35
N GLY A 78 3.87 2.44 -9.02
CA GLY A 78 4.13 1.34 -8.10
C GLY A 78 3.04 0.25 -8.14
N VAL A 79 1.77 0.63 -8.29
CA VAL A 79 0.66 -0.32 -8.44
C VAL A 79 0.85 -1.14 -9.72
N ILE A 80 1.19 -0.51 -10.85
CA ILE A 80 1.48 -1.22 -12.11
C ILE A 80 2.61 -2.23 -11.90
N ALA A 81 3.72 -1.81 -11.28
CA ALA A 81 4.86 -2.71 -11.02
C ALA A 81 4.46 -3.92 -10.15
N GLY A 82 3.61 -3.72 -9.15
CA GLY A 82 3.08 -4.80 -8.32
C GLY A 82 2.14 -5.74 -9.07
N LEU A 83 1.27 -5.21 -9.94
CA LEU A 83 0.38 -6.00 -10.79
C LEU A 83 1.16 -6.81 -11.83
N ASP A 84 2.23 -6.24 -12.43
CA ASP A 84 3.14 -6.94 -13.34
C ASP A 84 3.81 -8.12 -12.64
N TRP A 85 4.36 -7.87 -11.45
CA TRP A 85 5.00 -8.90 -10.66
C TRP A 85 4.03 -10.02 -10.29
N ALA A 86 2.83 -9.67 -9.83
CA ALA A 86 1.81 -10.65 -9.46
C ALA A 86 1.39 -11.52 -10.65
N ALA A 87 1.24 -10.92 -11.83
CA ALA A 87 0.84 -11.64 -13.04
C ALA A 87 1.86 -12.71 -13.46
N VAL A 88 3.15 -12.51 -13.18
CA VAL A 88 4.25 -13.42 -13.55
C VAL A 88 4.55 -14.40 -12.43
N GLU A 89 4.77 -13.92 -11.22
CA GLU A 89 5.28 -14.71 -10.10
C GLU A 89 4.17 -15.40 -9.29
N ARG A 90 2.95 -14.88 -9.34
CA ARG A 90 1.80 -15.41 -8.60
C ARG A 90 0.52 -15.38 -9.46
N PRO A 91 0.52 -16.08 -10.60
CA PRO A 91 -0.65 -16.12 -11.52
C PRO A 91 -1.90 -16.73 -10.88
N ASP A 92 -1.75 -17.41 -9.75
CA ASP A 92 -2.80 -17.95 -8.90
C ASP A 92 -3.46 -16.91 -7.98
N CYS A 93 -2.94 -15.68 -7.92
CA CYS A 93 -3.46 -14.57 -7.12
C CYS A 93 -4.11 -13.51 -8.05
N PRO A 94 -5.44 -13.50 -8.20
CA PRO A 94 -6.10 -12.58 -9.14
C PRO A 94 -6.16 -11.12 -8.64
N TYR A 95 -5.71 -10.85 -7.42
CA TYR A 95 -5.75 -9.53 -6.81
C TYR A 95 -4.43 -9.14 -6.14
N VAL A 96 -4.18 -7.83 -6.13
CA VAL A 96 -3.10 -7.19 -5.38
C VAL A 96 -3.71 -6.19 -4.39
N VAL A 97 -3.31 -6.25 -3.11
CA VAL A 97 -3.62 -5.19 -2.15
C VAL A 97 -2.42 -4.25 -2.06
N SER A 98 -2.60 -2.97 -2.34
CA SER A 98 -1.56 -1.95 -2.14
C SER A 98 -1.63 -1.36 -0.74
N VAL A 99 -0.46 -1.11 -0.15
CA VAL A 99 -0.29 -0.59 1.20
C VAL A 99 0.89 0.40 1.22
N ALA A 100 0.70 1.55 1.85
CA ALA A 100 1.79 2.49 2.08
C ALA A 100 2.69 2.01 3.24
N THR A 101 4.00 2.11 3.09
CA THR A 101 4.97 1.67 4.10
C THR A 101 5.08 2.59 5.32
N ASP A 102 4.34 3.68 5.34
CA ASP A 102 4.34 4.68 6.40
C ASP A 102 3.09 4.66 7.30
N ALA A 103 2.26 3.60 7.20
CA ALA A 103 1.07 3.39 8.02
C ALA A 103 1.30 2.26 9.05
N PRO A 104 1.89 2.55 10.22
CA PRO A 104 2.31 1.54 11.19
C PRO A 104 1.15 0.81 11.90
N PHE A 105 -0.06 1.33 11.78
CA PHE A 105 -1.26 0.79 12.45
C PHE A 105 -2.16 -0.02 11.50
N LEU A 106 -1.63 -0.46 10.35
CA LEU A 106 -2.38 -1.22 9.35
C LEU A 106 -3.32 -2.25 10.00
N PRO A 107 -4.63 -2.31 9.64
CA PRO A 107 -5.57 -3.26 10.23
C PRO A 107 -5.15 -4.71 9.96
N ALA A 108 -5.33 -5.58 10.95
CA ALA A 108 -5.06 -7.02 10.80
C ALA A 108 -6.10 -7.75 9.92
N ASP A 109 -7.19 -7.08 9.60
CA ASP A 109 -8.32 -7.57 8.80
C ASP A 109 -8.51 -6.77 7.48
N LEU A 110 -7.52 -5.97 7.08
CA LEU A 110 -7.61 -5.10 5.90
C LEU A 110 -8.04 -5.87 4.66
N VAL A 111 -7.32 -6.96 4.33
CA VAL A 111 -7.56 -7.73 3.10
C VAL A 111 -8.91 -8.43 3.14
N ALA A 112 -9.28 -9.02 4.26
CA ALA A 112 -10.57 -9.70 4.42
C ALA A 112 -11.72 -8.72 4.21
N ARG A 113 -11.69 -7.55 4.85
CA ARG A 113 -12.75 -6.54 4.73
C ARG A 113 -12.84 -5.92 3.33
N LEU A 114 -11.71 -5.64 2.69
CA LEU A 114 -11.71 -5.16 1.31
C LEU A 114 -12.30 -6.21 0.36
N ALA A 115 -11.96 -7.49 0.54
CA ALA A 115 -12.49 -8.60 -0.26
C ALA A 115 -14.00 -8.79 -0.05
N GLU A 116 -14.47 -8.81 1.19
CA GLU A 116 -15.89 -8.88 1.53
C GLU A 116 -16.68 -7.71 0.94
N GLY A 117 -16.16 -6.49 1.05
CA GLY A 117 -16.78 -5.31 0.47
C GLY A 117 -16.87 -5.38 -1.04
N LEU A 118 -15.79 -5.82 -1.71
CA LEU A 118 -15.72 -5.98 -3.14
C LEU A 118 -16.74 -7.02 -3.64
N GLU A 119 -16.78 -8.20 -3.01
CA GLU A 119 -17.69 -9.28 -3.37
C GLU A 119 -19.16 -8.90 -3.10
N GLY A 120 -19.44 -8.38 -1.90
CA GLY A 120 -20.80 -7.98 -1.51
C GLY A 120 -21.39 -6.89 -2.39
N ALA A 121 -20.57 -5.93 -2.81
CA ALA A 121 -21.00 -4.88 -3.74
C ALA A 121 -20.95 -5.32 -5.20
N ARG A 122 -20.37 -6.46 -5.54
CA ARG A 122 -20.01 -6.84 -6.93
C ARG A 122 -19.26 -5.69 -7.61
N ALA A 123 -18.26 -5.15 -6.91
CA ALA A 123 -17.44 -4.06 -7.38
C ALA A 123 -16.22 -4.55 -8.15
N ASP A 124 -15.60 -3.67 -8.95
CA ASP A 124 -14.35 -3.97 -9.64
C ASP A 124 -13.13 -3.73 -8.75
N LEU A 125 -13.23 -2.73 -7.89
CA LEU A 125 -12.15 -2.24 -7.02
C LEU A 125 -12.70 -1.99 -5.62
N ALA A 126 -11.83 -2.09 -4.62
CA ALA A 126 -12.15 -1.65 -3.26
C ALA A 126 -11.04 -0.73 -2.73
N CYS A 127 -11.41 0.29 -1.96
CA CYS A 127 -10.45 1.10 -1.21
C CYS A 127 -10.90 1.31 0.23
N ALA A 128 -9.93 1.51 1.13
CA ALA A 128 -10.19 1.77 2.53
C ALA A 128 -10.62 3.23 2.78
N ALA A 129 -11.38 3.44 3.85
CA ALA A 129 -11.71 4.77 4.37
C ALA A 129 -11.69 4.77 5.90
N SER A 130 -11.33 5.90 6.52
CA SER A 130 -11.43 6.17 7.95
C SER A 130 -11.63 7.65 8.21
N GLY A 131 -12.24 8.03 9.32
CA GLY A 131 -12.42 9.43 9.69
C GLY A 131 -13.08 10.29 8.59
N GLY A 132 -14.01 9.72 7.82
CA GLY A 132 -14.70 10.41 6.72
C GLY A 132 -13.86 10.64 5.46
N ARG A 133 -12.67 10.05 5.35
CA ARG A 133 -11.77 10.19 4.19
C ARG A 133 -11.47 8.85 3.55
N THR A 134 -11.34 8.83 2.23
CA THR A 134 -10.84 7.68 1.49
C THR A 134 -9.32 7.63 1.50
N HIS A 135 -8.77 6.42 1.46
CA HIS A 135 -7.33 6.16 1.39
C HIS A 135 -7.00 5.34 0.13
N PRO A 136 -6.97 5.97 -1.06
CA PRO A 136 -6.90 5.25 -2.33
C PRO A 136 -5.66 4.36 -2.51
N VAL A 137 -4.57 4.64 -1.75
CA VAL A 137 -3.36 3.82 -1.75
C VAL A 137 -3.58 2.48 -1.04
N PHE A 138 -4.55 2.40 -0.12
CA PHE A 138 -4.95 1.16 0.55
C PHE A 138 -6.14 0.56 -0.21
N GLY A 139 -5.84 -0.08 -1.34
CA GLY A 139 -6.83 -0.57 -2.28
C GLY A 139 -6.58 -2.01 -2.70
N LEU A 140 -7.66 -2.68 -3.11
CA LEU A 140 -7.64 -4.02 -3.69
C LEU A 140 -7.84 -3.91 -5.20
N TRP A 141 -6.84 -4.35 -5.96
CA TRP A 141 -6.70 -4.16 -7.40
C TRP A 141 -6.75 -5.51 -8.12
N PRO A 142 -7.66 -5.72 -9.09
CA PRO A 142 -7.64 -6.94 -9.88
C PRO A 142 -6.49 -6.93 -10.90
N VAL A 143 -5.73 -8.00 -10.96
CA VAL A 143 -4.59 -8.15 -11.89
C VAL A 143 -5.03 -7.99 -13.35
N ARG A 144 -6.28 -8.35 -13.68
CA ARG A 144 -6.86 -8.20 -15.02
C ARG A 144 -6.88 -6.76 -15.56
N LEU A 145 -6.88 -5.74 -14.66
CA LEU A 145 -6.90 -4.32 -15.05
C LEU A 145 -5.49 -3.72 -15.24
N ARG A 146 -4.45 -4.53 -15.16
CA ARG A 146 -3.05 -4.11 -15.27
C ARG A 146 -2.77 -3.31 -16.55
N ASP A 147 -3.19 -3.84 -17.69
CA ASP A 147 -2.89 -3.24 -18.99
C ASP A 147 -3.69 -1.96 -19.22
N GLU A 148 -4.95 -1.90 -18.79
CA GLU A 148 -5.78 -0.70 -18.80
C GLU A 148 -5.22 0.41 -17.89
N LEU A 149 -4.70 0.04 -16.70
CA LEU A 149 -4.05 0.99 -15.81
C LEU A 149 -2.77 1.54 -16.43
N ARG A 150 -1.96 0.67 -17.05
CA ARG A 150 -0.75 1.08 -17.76
C ARG A 150 -1.07 2.06 -18.89
N GLN A 151 -2.04 1.74 -19.72
CA GLN A 151 -2.48 2.61 -20.80
C GLN A 151 -2.92 3.98 -20.28
N ALA A 152 -3.75 4.02 -19.25
CA ALA A 152 -4.21 5.27 -18.65
C ALA A 152 -3.06 6.13 -18.09
N VAL A 153 -2.04 5.52 -17.50
CA VAL A 153 -0.89 6.23 -16.96
C VAL A 153 0.07 6.71 -18.05
N VAL A 154 0.35 5.86 -19.05
CA VAL A 154 1.36 6.15 -20.10
C VAL A 154 0.81 7.02 -21.20
N GLU A 155 -0.36 6.70 -21.72
CA GLU A 155 -0.93 7.36 -22.91
C GLU A 155 -1.82 8.55 -22.54
N GLU A 156 -2.62 8.45 -21.47
CA GLU A 156 -3.54 9.49 -21.06
C GLU A 156 -2.96 10.41 -19.96
N GLY A 157 -1.80 10.09 -19.39
CA GLY A 157 -1.11 10.90 -18.39
C GLY A 157 -1.80 10.94 -17.02
N ILE A 158 -2.65 9.97 -16.70
CA ILE A 158 -3.33 9.91 -15.40
C ILE A 158 -2.32 9.65 -14.28
N ARG A 159 -2.38 10.50 -13.23
CA ARG A 159 -1.46 10.47 -12.09
C ARG A 159 -2.16 10.21 -10.76
N LYS A 160 -3.41 10.60 -10.64
CA LYS A 160 -4.19 10.48 -9.41
C LYS A 160 -4.95 9.16 -9.40
N VAL A 161 -4.88 8.46 -8.26
CA VAL A 161 -5.55 7.17 -8.07
C VAL A 161 -7.06 7.30 -8.24
N ASP A 162 -7.66 8.32 -7.62
CA ASP A 162 -9.09 8.59 -7.66
C ASP A 162 -9.63 8.83 -9.08
N LEU A 163 -8.86 9.52 -9.94
CA LEU A 163 -9.26 9.74 -11.34
C LEU A 163 -9.32 8.45 -12.16
N TRP A 164 -8.43 7.48 -11.87
CA TRP A 164 -8.45 6.21 -12.57
C TRP A 164 -9.53 5.28 -12.02
N THR A 165 -9.63 5.16 -10.69
CA THR A 165 -10.60 4.27 -10.04
C THR A 165 -12.05 4.70 -10.28
N ALA A 166 -12.31 5.99 -10.53
CA ALA A 166 -13.63 6.50 -10.88
C ALA A 166 -14.20 5.94 -12.19
N ARG A 167 -13.37 5.26 -13.01
CA ARG A 167 -13.80 4.59 -14.26
C ARG A 167 -14.50 3.25 -14.02
N TYR A 168 -14.42 2.74 -12.80
CA TYR A 168 -14.88 1.41 -12.41
C TYR A 168 -15.86 1.50 -11.24
N LYS A 169 -16.56 0.40 -11.00
CA LYS A 169 -17.37 0.28 -9.80
C LYS A 169 -16.44 0.10 -8.60
N LEU A 170 -16.19 1.18 -7.89
CA LEU A 170 -15.38 1.21 -6.68
C LEU A 170 -16.24 1.14 -5.43
N ILE A 171 -15.94 0.21 -4.52
CA ILE A 171 -16.50 0.21 -3.17
C ILE A 171 -15.53 0.83 -2.17
N THR A 172 -16.03 1.71 -1.33
CA THR A 172 -15.28 2.27 -0.20
C THR A 172 -15.64 1.51 1.06
N VAL A 173 -14.64 0.91 1.71
CA VAL A 173 -14.81 0.10 2.92
C VAL A 173 -14.39 0.92 4.13
N PRO A 174 -15.31 1.24 5.05
CA PRO A 174 -15.01 2.04 6.24
C PRO A 174 -14.26 1.22 7.29
N PHE A 175 -13.25 1.83 7.93
CA PHE A 175 -12.55 1.33 9.10
C PHE A 175 -12.71 2.30 10.27
N ALA A 176 -12.76 1.77 11.50
CA ALA A 176 -12.81 2.61 12.69
C ALA A 176 -11.50 3.42 12.81
N ASP A 177 -11.63 4.69 13.14
CA ASP A 177 -10.51 5.62 13.38
C ASP A 177 -10.14 5.77 14.87
N GLN A 178 -10.86 5.05 15.75
CA GLN A 178 -10.62 5.00 17.18
C GLN A 178 -10.20 3.60 17.62
N PRO A 179 -9.31 3.45 18.60
CA PRO A 179 -8.57 4.51 19.32
C PRO A 179 -7.44 5.15 18.51
N VAL A 180 -7.10 4.58 17.33
CA VAL A 180 -6.05 5.09 16.41
C VAL A 180 -6.53 4.91 14.98
N ASP A 181 -6.39 5.97 14.18
CA ASP A 181 -6.62 5.85 12.73
C ASP A 181 -5.64 4.82 12.11
N PRO A 182 -6.13 3.71 11.55
CA PRO A 182 -5.28 2.65 11.02
C PRO A 182 -4.49 3.08 9.79
N PHE A 183 -4.89 4.16 9.13
CA PHE A 183 -4.21 4.73 7.96
C PHE A 183 -3.44 6.02 8.29
N PHE A 184 -3.15 6.23 9.58
CA PHE A 184 -2.29 7.31 10.01
C PHE A 184 -0.91 7.20 9.36
N ASN A 185 -0.49 8.26 8.66
CA ASN A 185 0.80 8.31 7.97
C ASN A 185 1.83 9.09 8.78
N ALA A 186 2.94 8.45 9.17
CA ALA A 186 4.06 9.10 9.83
C ALA A 186 4.94 9.84 8.81
N ASN A 187 4.56 11.08 8.42
CA ASN A 187 5.21 11.86 7.37
C ASN A 187 6.26 12.87 7.89
N ARG A 188 6.11 13.33 9.13
CA ARG A 188 6.94 14.38 9.75
C ARG A 188 7.50 13.88 11.08
N PRO A 189 8.59 14.48 11.62
CA PRO A 189 9.09 14.10 12.95
C PRO A 189 8.04 14.12 14.05
N ALA A 190 7.11 15.08 14.04
CA ALA A 190 6.00 15.16 14.97
C ALA A 190 5.06 13.94 14.89
N ASP A 191 4.84 13.41 13.67
CA ASP A 191 3.98 12.23 13.45
C ASP A 191 4.62 10.98 14.04
N PHE A 192 5.96 10.86 14.00
CA PHE A 192 6.68 9.76 14.65
C PHE A 192 6.53 9.79 16.18
N ASN A 193 6.60 10.99 16.79
CA ASN A 193 6.38 11.13 18.22
C ASN A 193 4.93 10.77 18.61
N ALA A 194 3.96 11.24 17.83
CA ALA A 194 2.55 10.89 18.02
C ALA A 194 2.32 9.37 17.86
N ALA A 195 2.85 8.76 16.79
CA ALA A 195 2.77 7.33 16.58
C ALA A 195 3.43 6.51 17.70
N ALA A 196 4.57 6.97 18.23
CA ALA A 196 5.25 6.30 19.34
C ALA A 196 4.41 6.36 20.64
N ALA A 197 3.73 7.46 20.89
CA ALA A 197 2.81 7.59 22.02
C ALA A 197 1.60 6.67 21.87
N LEU A 198 1.00 6.62 20.68
CA LEU A 198 -0.11 5.74 20.36
C LEU A 198 0.24 4.26 20.50
N LEU A 199 1.44 3.85 20.05
CA LEU A 199 1.91 2.46 20.23
C LEU A 199 2.00 2.05 21.69
N LYS A 200 2.44 2.95 22.58
CA LYS A 200 2.47 2.68 24.03
C LYS A 200 1.07 2.55 24.61
N ALA A 201 0.14 3.38 24.16
CA ALA A 201 -1.25 3.37 24.65
C ALA A 201 -2.04 2.10 24.21
N VAL A 202 -1.69 1.50 23.06
CA VAL A 202 -2.35 0.29 22.54
C VAL A 202 -1.71 -1.00 23.09
N ALA A 203 -0.47 -0.93 23.60
CA ALA A 203 0.26 -2.08 24.15
C ALA A 203 0.06 -2.28 25.67
N GLY A 204 -0.54 -1.34 26.40
CA GLY A 204 -0.91 -1.41 27.82
C GLY A 204 -2.38 -1.63 28.00
#